data_f05d9c52cc67e1e0cef52e4abf44d173
#
_entry.id   f05d9c52cc67e1e0cef52e4abf44d173
#
_cell.length_a   1.000
_cell.length_b   1.000
_cell.length_c   1.000
_cell.angle_alpha   90.00
_cell.angle_beta   90.00
_cell.angle_gamma   90.00
#
_symmetry.space_group_name_H-M   'P 1'
#
loop_
_entity.id
_entity.type
_entity.pdbx_description
1 polymer ?
#
loop_
_entity_poly.entity_id
_entity_poly.type
_entity_poly.pdbx_seq_one_letter_code
_entity_poly.pdbx_strand_id
1 'polypeptide(L)'
;MDAWVFQEQGKRFEVVVNGTLTTTSGEVVHDWVRAGKGIALKADWDLQPELREGSIVPCLSDYWCDEINLFALCANRRHLSPRIRAFLKFIVARLPQAVTATDHVLKKRRAR
;
A
#
# COMPACT_ATOMS: atom_id res chain seq x y z
N MET A 1 4.34 -16.67 -12.88
CA MET A 1 3.37 -17.07 -11.85
C MET A 1 3.66 -16.19 -10.66
N ASP A 2 2.71 -15.40 -10.25
CA ASP A 2 2.88 -14.50 -9.11
C ASP A 2 2.25 -15.17 -7.89
N ALA A 3 3.00 -15.25 -6.79
CA ALA A 3 2.51 -15.73 -5.51
C ALA A 3 2.24 -14.54 -4.61
N TRP A 4 1.06 -14.49 -4.03
CA TRP A 4 0.70 -13.50 -3.03
C TRP A 4 0.80 -14.10 -1.65
N VAL A 5 1.41 -13.35 -0.73
CA VAL A 5 1.60 -13.79 0.66
C VAL A 5 0.44 -13.27 1.50
N PHE A 6 -0.18 -14.16 2.23
CA PHE A 6 -1.25 -13.88 3.17
C PHE A 6 -0.90 -14.40 4.57
N GLN A 7 -1.66 -13.98 5.57
CA GLN A 7 -1.52 -14.43 6.94
C GLN A 7 -2.89 -14.79 7.53
N GLU A 8 -2.96 -15.93 8.20
CA GLU A 8 -4.11 -16.34 8.99
C GLU A 8 -3.65 -16.87 10.35
N GLN A 9 -4.22 -16.34 11.42
CA GLN A 9 -3.86 -16.72 12.81
C GLN A 9 -2.35 -16.68 13.10
N GLY A 10 -1.64 -15.70 12.53
CA GLY A 10 -0.19 -15.55 12.69
C GLY A 10 0.68 -16.44 11.79
N LYS A 11 0.07 -17.30 10.98
CA LYS A 11 0.79 -18.15 10.02
C LYS A 11 0.71 -17.54 8.62
N ARG A 12 1.87 -17.39 7.97
CA ARG A 12 1.96 -16.95 6.58
C ARG A 12 1.78 -18.12 5.63
N PHE A 13 1.08 -17.88 4.53
CA PHE A 13 0.92 -18.83 3.44
C PHE A 13 0.93 -18.09 2.10
N GLU A 14 1.26 -18.80 1.05
CA GLU A 14 1.33 -18.27 -0.31
C GLU A 14 0.17 -18.80 -1.14
N VAL A 15 -0.41 -17.93 -1.94
CA VAL A 15 -1.43 -18.28 -2.91
C VAL A 15 -0.91 -17.95 -4.30
N VAL A 16 -0.81 -18.94 -5.15
CA VAL A 16 -0.47 -18.73 -6.55
C VAL A 16 -1.68 -18.12 -7.26
N VAL A 17 -1.49 -16.91 -7.79
CA VAL A 17 -2.53 -16.21 -8.53
C VAL A 17 -2.30 -16.33 -10.04
N ASN A 18 -3.37 -16.62 -10.77
CA ASN A 18 -3.36 -16.69 -12.22
C ASN A 18 -4.22 -15.56 -12.76
N GLY A 19 -3.58 -14.43 -13.03
CA GLY A 19 -4.23 -13.28 -13.65
C GLY A 19 -4.03 -13.25 -15.16
N THR A 20 -4.97 -12.68 -15.88
CA THR A 20 -4.85 -12.42 -17.32
C THR A 20 -4.08 -11.15 -17.62
N LEU A 21 -3.90 -10.28 -16.60
CA LEU A 21 -3.21 -9.00 -16.69
C LEU A 21 -2.02 -9.00 -15.74
N THR A 22 -0.85 -8.72 -16.27
CA THR A 22 0.40 -8.62 -15.49
C THR A 22 1.17 -7.37 -15.89
N THR A 23 1.67 -6.64 -14.93
CA THR A 23 2.49 -5.44 -15.12
C THR A 23 3.42 -5.22 -13.93
N THR A 24 4.52 -4.55 -14.17
CA THR A 24 5.43 -4.05 -13.12
C THR A 24 5.14 -2.60 -12.71
N SER A 25 4.21 -1.93 -13.40
CA SER A 25 3.84 -0.55 -13.12
C SER A 25 2.69 -0.48 -12.11
N GLY A 26 2.93 0.12 -10.96
CA GLY A 26 1.90 0.36 -9.95
C GLY A 26 0.77 1.28 -10.42
N GLU A 27 1.07 2.22 -11.34
CA GLU A 27 0.06 3.12 -11.93
C GLU A 27 -0.91 2.34 -12.84
N VAL A 28 -0.39 1.45 -13.66
CA VAL A 28 -1.21 0.59 -14.53
C VAL A 28 -2.10 -0.33 -13.71
N VAL A 29 -1.57 -0.90 -12.61
CA VAL A 29 -2.40 -1.67 -11.66
C VAL A 29 -3.52 -0.82 -11.08
N HIS A 30 -3.24 0.43 -10.72
CA HIS A 30 -4.21 1.37 -10.20
C HIS A 30 -5.36 1.61 -11.20
N ASP A 31 -5.02 1.89 -12.45
CA ASP A 31 -6.02 2.11 -13.51
C ASP A 31 -6.88 0.87 -13.76
N TRP A 32 -6.29 -0.32 -13.73
CA TRP A 32 -7.03 -1.56 -13.89
C TRP A 32 -8.03 -1.79 -12.75
N VAL A 33 -7.62 -1.53 -11.52
CA VAL A 33 -8.53 -1.67 -10.35
C VAL A 33 -9.66 -0.66 -10.43
N ARG A 34 -9.39 0.60 -10.79
CA ARG A 34 -10.41 1.62 -11.01
C ARG A 34 -11.38 1.25 -12.12
N ALA A 35 -10.88 0.60 -13.16
CA ALA A 35 -11.70 0.08 -14.27
C ALA A 35 -12.43 -1.24 -13.94
N GLY A 36 -12.37 -1.72 -12.70
CA GLY A 36 -13.06 -2.95 -12.27
C GLY A 36 -12.53 -4.23 -12.90
N LYS A 37 -11.24 -4.27 -13.29
CA LYS A 37 -10.64 -5.43 -13.96
C LYS A 37 -10.30 -6.59 -13.01
N GLY A 38 -10.49 -6.42 -11.71
CA GLY A 38 -10.27 -7.49 -10.74
C GLY A 38 -9.72 -7.00 -9.41
N ILE A 39 -8.96 -7.85 -8.75
CA ILE A 39 -8.35 -7.62 -7.45
C ILE A 39 -6.85 -7.37 -7.65
N ALA A 40 -6.28 -6.44 -6.91
CA ALA A 40 -4.85 -6.18 -6.90
C ALA A 40 -4.32 -6.03 -5.46
N LEU A 41 -3.06 -6.37 -5.30
CA LEU A 41 -2.31 -6.08 -4.09
C LEU A 41 -1.63 -4.72 -4.25
N LYS A 42 -2.00 -3.77 -3.40
CA LYS A 42 -1.47 -2.40 -3.46
C LYS A 42 -1.40 -1.76 -2.08
N ALA A 43 -0.48 -0.82 -1.92
CA ALA A 43 -0.40 -0.04 -0.69
C ALA A 43 -1.64 0.87 -0.56
N ASP A 44 -2.24 0.87 0.60
CA ASP A 44 -3.48 1.61 0.89
C ASP A 44 -3.32 3.14 0.84
N TRP A 45 -2.12 3.66 1.22
CA TRP A 45 -1.81 5.08 1.14
C TRP A 45 -1.90 5.66 -0.28
N ASP A 46 -1.73 4.84 -1.30
CA ASP A 46 -1.79 5.21 -2.70
C ASP A 46 -3.24 5.23 -3.25
N LEU A 47 -4.18 4.70 -2.48
CA LEU A 47 -5.58 4.53 -2.85
C LEU A 47 -6.55 5.36 -2.00
N GLN A 48 -6.04 6.32 -1.23
CA GLN A 48 -6.82 7.10 -0.27
C GLN A 48 -8.06 7.79 -0.85
N PRO A 49 -7.98 8.48 -2.01
CA PRO A 49 -9.15 9.13 -2.60
C PRO A 49 -10.24 8.11 -2.92
N GLU A 50 -9.90 7.04 -3.61
CA GLU A 50 -10.83 6.01 -4.09
C GLU A 50 -11.45 5.20 -2.94
N LEU A 51 -10.68 4.94 -1.89
CA LEU A 51 -11.18 4.29 -0.68
C LEU A 51 -12.20 5.17 0.05
N ARG A 52 -12.01 6.48 0.08
CA ARG A 52 -12.94 7.45 0.68
C ARG A 52 -14.22 7.58 -0.14
N GLU A 53 -14.10 7.66 -1.45
CA GLU A 53 -15.21 7.74 -2.40
C GLU A 53 -15.96 6.41 -2.51
N GLY A 54 -15.31 5.29 -2.18
CA GLY A 54 -15.87 3.97 -2.27
C GLY A 54 -15.86 3.39 -3.68
N SER A 55 -15.13 3.99 -4.61
CA SER A 55 -14.91 3.48 -5.96
C SER A 55 -14.01 2.25 -5.98
N ILE A 56 -13.11 2.13 -5.00
CA ILE A 56 -12.32 0.93 -4.70
C ILE A 56 -12.67 0.46 -3.28
N VAL A 57 -12.79 -0.85 -3.09
CA VAL A 57 -13.09 -1.44 -1.79
C VAL A 57 -11.99 -2.40 -1.36
N PRO A 58 -11.55 -2.34 -0.09
CA PRO A 58 -10.62 -3.32 0.44
C PRO A 58 -11.30 -4.68 0.56
N CYS A 59 -10.59 -5.72 0.20
CA CYS A 59 -11.02 -7.11 0.36
C CYS A 59 -9.96 -7.94 1.08
N LEU A 60 -10.36 -9.07 1.64
CA LEU A 60 -9.46 -10.00 2.34
C LEU A 60 -8.64 -9.37 3.48
N SER A 61 -9.19 -8.36 4.15
CA SER A 61 -8.46 -7.57 5.17
C SER A 61 -7.96 -8.43 6.33
N ASP A 62 -8.64 -9.52 6.66
CA ASP A 62 -8.26 -10.41 7.75
C ASP A 62 -7.02 -11.27 7.44
N TYR A 63 -6.63 -11.30 6.18
CA TYR A 63 -5.49 -12.07 5.67
C TYR A 63 -4.27 -11.22 5.34
N TRP A 64 -4.34 -9.90 5.51
CA TRP A 64 -3.20 -9.01 5.21
C TRP A 64 -2.07 -9.27 6.20
N CYS A 65 -0.85 -9.36 5.69
CA CYS A 65 0.31 -9.75 6.49
C CYS A 65 1.41 -8.71 6.57
N ASP A 66 1.46 -7.76 5.68
CA ASP A 66 2.62 -6.88 5.58
C ASP A 66 2.26 -5.42 5.79
N GLU A 67 2.99 -4.80 6.73
CA GLU A 67 3.13 -3.36 6.80
C GLU A 67 4.17 -2.93 5.76
N ILE A 68 3.74 -2.14 4.77
CA ILE A 68 4.66 -1.58 3.78
C ILE A 68 5.36 -0.37 4.39
N ASN A 69 6.63 -0.54 4.72
CA ASN A 69 7.47 0.52 5.23
C ASN A 69 8.24 1.21 4.10
N LEU A 70 8.28 2.53 4.13
CA LEU A 70 9.10 3.34 3.24
C LEU A 70 10.47 3.58 3.86
N PHE A 71 11.53 3.26 3.10
CA PHE A 71 12.91 3.46 3.51
C PHE A 71 13.61 4.45 2.60
N ALA A 72 14.27 5.43 3.18
CA ALA A 72 15.21 6.29 2.45
C ALA A 72 16.62 5.66 2.50
N LEU A 73 17.11 5.18 1.36
CA LEU A 73 18.45 4.62 1.25
C LEU A 73 19.45 5.73 0.91
N CYS A 74 20.45 5.89 1.76
CA CYS A 74 21.51 6.88 1.59
C CYS A 74 22.88 6.19 1.66
N ALA A 75 23.79 6.55 0.74
CA ALA A 75 25.14 5.96 0.68
C ALA A 75 25.95 6.20 1.96
N ASN A 76 25.76 7.35 2.61
CA ASN A 76 26.42 7.66 3.88
C ASN A 76 25.52 8.54 4.77
N ARG A 77 25.11 8.01 5.92
CA ARG A 77 24.25 8.70 6.88
C ARG A 77 24.90 9.91 7.55
N ARG A 78 26.25 9.90 7.68
CA ARG A 78 27.01 10.97 8.35
C ARG A 78 27.24 12.20 7.47
N HIS A 79 27.13 12.07 6.15
CA HIS A 79 27.41 13.12 5.17
C HIS A 79 26.22 13.47 4.27
N LEU A 80 25.03 13.49 4.84
CA LEU A 80 23.83 13.95 4.11
C LEU A 80 23.95 15.46 3.85
N SER A 81 23.83 15.84 2.58
CA SER A 81 23.79 17.26 2.22
C SER A 81 22.59 17.96 2.88
N PRO A 82 22.66 19.27 3.12
CA PRO A 82 21.53 20.03 3.70
C PRO A 82 20.23 19.84 2.92
N ARG A 83 20.30 19.74 1.59
CA ARG A 83 19.13 19.53 0.70
C ARG A 83 18.46 18.18 0.96
N ILE A 84 19.24 17.10 1.03
CA ILE A 84 18.71 15.75 1.33
C ILE A 84 18.10 15.74 2.73
N ARG A 85 18.74 16.37 3.70
CA ARG A 85 18.23 16.45 5.07
C ARG A 85 16.90 17.21 5.16
N ALA A 86 16.78 18.33 4.43
CA ALA A 86 15.54 19.10 4.37
C ALA A 86 14.43 18.29 3.69
N PHE A 87 14.73 17.59 2.61
CA PHE A 87 13.78 16.71 1.91
C PHE A 87 13.29 15.58 2.83
N LEU A 88 14.18 14.88 3.51
CA LEU A 88 13.80 13.81 4.43
C LEU A 88 12.92 14.32 5.58
N LYS A 89 13.24 15.49 6.16
CA LYS A 89 12.38 16.12 7.17
C LYS A 89 10.99 16.43 6.64
N PHE A 90 10.91 16.95 5.42
CA PHE A 90 9.63 17.26 4.76
C PHE A 90 8.79 16.00 4.56
N ILE A 91 9.39 14.91 4.02
CA ILE A 91 8.69 13.64 3.80
C ILE A 91 8.21 13.03 5.12
N VAL A 92 9.09 12.94 6.13
CA VAL A 92 8.74 12.39 7.44
C VAL A 92 7.60 13.17 8.11
N ALA A 93 7.53 14.48 7.93
CA ALA A 93 6.45 15.30 8.46
C ALA A 93 5.10 15.11 7.74
N ARG A 94 5.12 14.67 6.47
CA ARG A 94 3.91 14.53 5.63
C ARG A 94 3.34 13.10 5.60
N LEU A 95 4.19 12.08 5.62
CA LEU A 95 3.77 10.67 5.52
C LEU A 95 2.84 10.21 6.65
N PRO A 96 3.06 10.51 7.94
CA PRO A 96 2.16 10.06 9.01
C PRO A 96 0.72 10.53 8.85
N GLN A 97 0.49 11.67 8.24
CA GLN A 97 -0.85 12.21 8.00
C GLN A 97 -1.61 11.40 6.95
N ALA A 98 -0.91 10.87 5.94
CA ALA A 98 -1.50 10.00 4.93
C ALA A 98 -1.86 8.63 5.54
N VAL A 99 -0.98 8.03 6.32
CA VAL A 99 -1.17 6.71 6.97
C VAL A 99 -2.31 6.75 8.00
N THR A 100 -2.36 7.78 8.84
CA THR A 100 -3.42 7.94 9.84
C THR A 100 -4.82 8.06 9.21
N ALA A 101 -4.90 8.68 8.04
CA ALA A 101 -6.15 8.79 7.29
C ALA A 101 -6.67 7.43 6.81
N THR A 102 -5.77 6.50 6.44
CA THR A 102 -6.11 5.13 6.02
C THR A 102 -6.73 4.32 7.14
N ASP A 103 -6.12 4.33 8.31
CA ASP A 103 -6.61 3.61 9.49
C ASP A 103 -8.06 4.00 9.84
N HIS A 104 -8.41 5.27 9.65
CA HIS A 104 -9.75 5.77 9.94
C HIS A 104 -10.80 5.24 8.95
N VAL A 105 -10.45 5.12 7.67
CA VAL A 105 -11.35 4.61 6.62
C VAL A 105 -11.60 3.12 6.81
N LEU A 106 -10.57 2.34 7.11
CA LEU A 106 -10.68 0.89 7.30
C LEU A 106 -11.44 0.53 8.58
N LYS A 107 -11.19 1.22 9.69
CA LYS A 107 -11.94 1.03 10.95
C LYS A 107 -13.43 1.33 10.81
N LYS A 108 -13.80 2.36 10.05
CA LYS A 108 -15.21 2.72 9.81
C LYS A 108 -15.98 1.65 9.02
N ARG A 109 -15.29 0.88 8.16
CA ARG A 109 -15.91 -0.20 7.37
C ARG A 109 -16.00 -1.53 8.13
N ARG A 110 -15.09 -1.80 9.08
CA ARG A 110 -15.17 -2.97 9.98
C ARG A 110 -16.32 -2.88 11.00
N ALA A 111 -16.85 -1.67 11.26
CA ALA A 111 -17.95 -1.43 12.19
C ALA A 111 -19.34 -1.47 11.55
N ARG A 112 -19.44 -1.86 10.27
CA ARG A 112 -20.70 -2.08 9.54
C ARG A 112 -20.81 -3.52 9.06
#